data_a6a93f2fa06d3fd16b522290f6c7ec6f
#
_entry.id   a6a93f2fa06d3fd16b522290f6c7ec6f
#
_cell.length_a   1.000
_cell.length_b   1.000
_cell.length_c   1.000
_cell.angle_alpha   90.00
_cell.angle_beta   90.00
_cell.angle_gamma   90.00
#
_symmetry.space_group_name_H-M   'P 1'
#
loop_
_entity.id
_entity.type
_entity.pdbx_description
1 polymer ?
#
loop_
_entity_poly.entity_id
_entity_poly.type
_entity_poly.pdbx_seq_one_letter_code
_entity_poly.pdbx_strand_id
1 'polypeptide(L)'
;MIIVSSCLAGMKVRYNGTDCLEQGIRQLLDSRQAVAVCPELLGGFSTPREPAEIIGGNGRDVLEGRARVVDRAGNDVTAMYIEGAYAALEQAHSLAARLVVLKENSPSCGSSWIYNGEFAGGKIPGEGVTTALLRLHGIEVISEEELAARLPELEG
;
A
#
# COMPACT_ATOMS: atom_id res chain seq x y z
N MET A 1 -3.37 1.73 -17.46
CA MET A 1 -3.23 0.57 -16.55
C MET A 1 -3.40 1.01 -15.11
N ILE A 2 -4.10 0.22 -14.33
CA ILE A 2 -4.33 0.44 -12.90
C ILE A 2 -3.58 -0.62 -12.11
N ILE A 3 -2.89 -0.21 -11.06
CA ILE A 3 -2.29 -1.17 -10.13
C ILE A 3 -3.18 -1.28 -8.90
N VAL A 4 -3.42 -2.49 -8.44
CA VAL A 4 -4.26 -2.77 -7.27
C VAL A 4 -3.43 -3.57 -6.25
N SER A 5 -3.53 -3.23 -4.98
CA SER A 5 -2.89 -4.00 -3.92
C SER A 5 -3.38 -5.44 -3.97
N SER A 6 -2.45 -6.40 -3.90
CA SER A 6 -2.78 -7.82 -4.02
C SER A 6 -3.77 -8.31 -2.97
N CYS A 7 -3.78 -7.73 -1.77
CA CYS A 7 -4.77 -8.12 -0.75
C CYS A 7 -6.19 -7.74 -1.16
N LEU A 8 -6.37 -6.67 -1.94
CA LEU A 8 -7.65 -6.27 -2.48
C LEU A 8 -8.09 -7.18 -3.62
N ALA A 9 -7.13 -7.81 -4.28
CA ALA A 9 -7.39 -8.75 -5.37
C ALA A 9 -7.65 -10.18 -4.88
N GLY A 10 -7.71 -10.40 -3.56
CA GLY A 10 -7.97 -11.72 -2.98
C GLY A 10 -6.77 -12.63 -2.86
N MET A 11 -5.55 -12.08 -2.90
CA MET A 11 -4.31 -12.87 -2.90
C MET A 11 -3.74 -13.14 -1.52
N LYS A 12 -4.41 -12.72 -0.44
CA LYS A 12 -4.05 -12.99 0.96
C LYS A 12 -2.60 -12.69 1.30
N VAL A 13 -2.12 -11.51 0.90
CA VAL A 13 -0.71 -11.13 1.07
C VAL A 13 -0.48 -10.12 2.19
N ARG A 14 -1.51 -9.75 2.97
CA ARG A 14 -1.34 -8.90 4.14
C ARG A 14 -0.62 -9.68 5.24
N TYR A 15 -0.08 -8.95 6.23
CA TYR A 15 0.71 -9.55 7.32
C TYR A 15 0.00 -10.72 8.02
N ASN A 16 -1.32 -10.71 8.08
CA ASN A 16 -2.13 -11.75 8.71
C ASN A 16 -2.72 -12.76 7.71
N GLY A 17 -2.45 -12.61 6.42
CA GLY A 17 -3.01 -13.44 5.37
C GLY A 17 -4.50 -13.22 5.10
N THR A 18 -5.08 -12.15 5.66
CA THR A 18 -6.51 -11.87 5.51
C THR A 18 -6.85 -11.41 4.09
N ASP A 19 -7.90 -11.99 3.53
CA ASP A 19 -8.42 -11.64 2.22
C ASP A 19 -9.35 -10.42 2.34
N CYS A 20 -9.13 -9.40 1.49
CA CYS A 20 -9.94 -8.18 1.42
C CYS A 20 -10.52 -8.01 0.01
N LEU A 21 -11.05 -9.09 -0.55
CA LEU A 21 -11.56 -9.11 -1.92
C LEU A 21 -12.72 -8.13 -2.12
N GLU A 22 -12.59 -7.29 -3.14
CA GLU A 22 -13.67 -6.45 -3.65
C GLU A 22 -14.06 -6.91 -5.05
N GLN A 23 -15.38 -7.05 -5.28
CA GLN A 23 -15.90 -7.61 -6.53
C GLN A 23 -15.57 -6.74 -7.76
N GLY A 24 -15.65 -5.43 -7.60
CA GLY A 24 -15.31 -4.49 -8.67
C GLY A 24 -13.85 -4.59 -9.08
N ILE A 25 -12.96 -4.82 -8.10
CA ILE A 25 -11.54 -4.99 -8.35
C ILE A 25 -11.30 -6.27 -9.16
N ARG A 26 -12.01 -7.35 -8.81
CA ARG A 26 -11.92 -8.59 -9.56
C ARG A 26 -12.31 -8.38 -11.02
N GLN A 27 -13.36 -7.60 -11.27
CA GLN A 27 -13.79 -7.29 -12.64
C GLN A 27 -12.71 -6.54 -13.42
N LEU A 28 -12.05 -5.56 -12.78
CA LEU A 28 -10.95 -4.82 -13.40
C LEU A 28 -9.76 -5.73 -13.73
N LEU A 29 -9.45 -6.68 -12.85
CA LEU A 29 -8.38 -7.64 -13.08
C LEU A 29 -8.73 -8.61 -14.21
N ASP A 30 -9.94 -9.13 -14.20
CA ASP A 30 -10.40 -10.09 -15.22
C ASP A 30 -10.45 -9.45 -16.62
N SER A 31 -10.77 -8.17 -16.70
CA SER A 31 -10.79 -7.42 -17.97
C SER A 31 -9.41 -6.91 -18.39
N ARG A 32 -8.36 -7.20 -17.61
CA ARG A 32 -6.98 -6.76 -17.84
C ARG A 32 -6.79 -5.24 -17.81
N GLN A 33 -7.69 -4.54 -17.13
CA GLN A 33 -7.55 -3.11 -16.88
C GLN A 33 -6.68 -2.84 -15.65
N ALA A 34 -6.45 -3.84 -14.81
CA ALA A 34 -5.66 -3.72 -13.60
C ALA A 34 -4.71 -4.91 -13.43
N VAL A 35 -3.64 -4.68 -12.67
CA VAL A 35 -2.64 -5.68 -12.30
C VAL A 35 -2.47 -5.63 -10.79
N ALA A 36 -2.37 -6.80 -10.14
CA ALA A 36 -2.18 -6.89 -8.70
C ALA A 36 -0.70 -6.82 -8.32
N VAL A 37 -0.39 -5.98 -7.33
CA VAL A 37 0.98 -5.81 -6.81
C VAL A 37 0.88 -5.65 -5.28
N CYS A 38 1.83 -6.24 -4.55
CA CYS A 38 1.95 -6.01 -3.11
C CYS A 38 3.32 -5.40 -2.80
N PRO A 39 3.38 -4.11 -2.41
CA PRO A 39 4.65 -3.46 -2.11
C PRO A 39 5.43 -4.15 -0.99
N GLU A 40 4.74 -4.70 0.00
CA GLU A 40 5.41 -5.38 1.11
C GLU A 40 6.10 -6.67 0.66
N LEU A 41 5.47 -7.45 -0.23
CA LEU A 41 6.13 -8.63 -0.79
C LEU A 41 7.31 -8.25 -1.67
N LEU A 42 7.21 -7.14 -2.40
CA LEU A 42 8.31 -6.64 -3.23
C LEU A 42 9.52 -6.26 -2.38
N GLY A 43 9.29 -5.83 -1.13
CA GLY A 43 10.35 -5.53 -0.17
C GLY A 43 10.94 -6.75 0.54
N GLY A 44 10.49 -7.95 0.19
CA GLY A 44 11.03 -9.19 0.74
C GLY A 44 10.28 -9.76 1.94
N PHE A 45 9.13 -9.20 2.29
CA PHE A 45 8.32 -9.75 3.39
C PHE A 45 7.62 -11.05 2.97
N SER A 46 7.54 -12.00 3.90
CA SER A 46 6.76 -13.22 3.72
C SER A 46 5.38 -13.08 4.39
N THR A 47 4.46 -13.98 4.07
CA THR A 47 3.11 -14.00 4.65
C THR A 47 2.93 -15.31 5.44
N PRO A 48 2.38 -15.30 6.68
CA PRO A 48 2.08 -14.12 7.50
C PRO A 48 3.34 -13.45 8.06
N ARG A 49 3.22 -12.19 8.48
CA ARG A 49 4.31 -11.44 9.07
C ARG A 49 3.79 -10.58 10.22
N GLU A 50 4.72 -10.09 11.07
CA GLU A 50 4.36 -9.21 12.17
C GLU A 50 3.78 -7.89 11.64
N PRO A 51 2.72 -7.38 12.28
CA PRO A 51 2.22 -6.05 11.95
C PRO A 51 3.29 -5.00 12.22
N ALA A 52 3.35 -3.97 11.38
CA ALA A 52 4.30 -2.88 11.54
C ALA A 52 3.58 -1.54 11.54
N GLU A 53 4.21 -0.53 12.16
CA GLU A 53 3.70 0.84 12.18
C GLU A 53 4.84 1.82 11.98
N ILE A 54 4.52 3.02 11.50
CA ILE A 54 5.50 4.09 11.35
C ILE A 54 5.62 4.82 12.68
N ILE A 55 6.85 5.00 13.14
CA ILE A 55 7.16 5.73 14.37
C ILE A 55 7.86 7.03 14.00
N GLY A 56 7.36 8.16 14.51
CA GLY A 56 7.98 9.45 14.36
C GLY A 56 7.49 10.29 13.19
N GLY A 57 6.45 9.85 12.49
CA GLY A 57 5.90 10.62 11.38
C GLY A 57 5.06 9.78 10.43
N ASN A 58 5.11 10.12 9.15
CA ASN A 58 4.37 9.44 8.09
C ASN A 58 5.34 8.85 7.06
N GLY A 59 4.81 8.30 5.95
CA GLY A 59 5.62 7.68 4.92
C GLY A 59 6.64 8.61 4.28
N ARG A 60 6.27 9.88 4.10
CA ARG A 60 7.21 10.86 3.55
C ARG A 60 8.37 11.09 4.53
N ASP A 61 8.08 11.15 5.83
CA ASP A 61 9.13 11.29 6.84
C ASP A 61 10.07 10.09 6.85
N VAL A 62 9.54 8.89 6.59
CA VAL A 62 10.37 7.68 6.45
C VAL A 62 11.31 7.81 5.26
N LEU A 63 10.81 8.26 4.11
CA LEU A 63 11.62 8.45 2.91
C LEU A 63 12.73 9.49 3.13
N GLU A 64 12.48 10.50 3.93
CA GLU A 64 13.42 11.57 4.23
C GLU A 64 14.33 11.27 5.43
N GLY A 65 14.18 10.12 6.06
CA GLY A 65 15.03 9.68 7.17
C GLY A 65 14.64 10.24 8.53
N ARG A 66 13.46 10.85 8.67
CA ARG A 66 12.96 11.43 9.92
C ARG A 66 12.06 10.51 10.72
N ALA A 67 11.61 9.42 10.11
CA ALA A 67 10.75 8.42 10.76
C ALA A 67 11.20 7.03 10.35
N ARG A 68 10.73 6.02 11.07
CA ARG A 68 11.10 4.63 10.79
C ARG A 68 9.88 3.73 10.88
N VAL A 69 9.96 2.56 10.26
CA VAL A 69 8.94 1.52 10.33
C VAL A 69 9.46 0.42 11.25
N VAL A 70 8.66 0.08 12.25
CA VAL A 70 9.03 -0.92 13.27
C VAL A 70 7.91 -1.94 13.36
N ASP A 71 8.24 -3.23 13.42
CA ASP A 71 7.23 -4.26 13.61
C ASP A 71 6.89 -4.43 15.10
N ARG A 72 5.85 -5.21 15.37
CA ARG A 72 5.38 -5.42 16.74
C ARG A 72 6.41 -6.10 17.64
N ALA A 73 7.30 -6.86 17.05
CA ALA A 73 8.39 -7.53 17.78
C ALA A 73 9.56 -6.58 18.11
N GLY A 74 9.51 -5.33 17.64
CA GLY A 74 10.53 -4.33 17.89
C GLY A 74 11.63 -4.27 16.84
N ASN A 75 11.50 -4.99 15.74
CA ASN A 75 12.49 -4.97 14.67
C ASN A 75 12.29 -3.76 13.76
N ASP A 76 13.40 -3.09 13.43
CA ASP A 76 13.37 -2.00 12.45
C ASP A 76 13.32 -2.61 11.04
N VAL A 77 12.22 -2.37 10.33
CA VAL A 77 11.99 -2.89 8.99
C VAL A 77 11.91 -1.76 7.95
N THR A 78 12.43 -0.60 8.29
CA THR A 78 12.38 0.59 7.45
C THR A 78 12.94 0.34 6.04
N ALA A 79 14.13 -0.28 5.96
CA ALA A 79 14.76 -0.53 4.66
C ALA A 79 13.90 -1.40 3.75
N MET A 80 13.23 -2.41 4.31
CA MET A 80 12.36 -3.30 3.52
C MET A 80 11.14 -2.55 2.97
N TYR A 81 10.57 -1.64 3.75
CA TYR A 81 9.44 -0.82 3.30
C TYR A 81 9.86 0.17 2.22
N ILE A 82 11.06 0.75 2.35
CA ILE A 82 11.60 1.66 1.32
C ILE A 82 11.88 0.89 0.03
N GLU A 83 12.52 -0.27 0.12
CA GLU A 83 12.77 -1.12 -1.06
C GLU A 83 11.47 -1.53 -1.75
N GLY A 84 10.46 -1.91 -0.97
CA GLY A 84 9.15 -2.27 -1.52
C GLY A 84 8.49 -1.08 -2.22
N ALA A 85 8.63 0.11 -1.67
CA ALA A 85 8.09 1.32 -2.28
C ALA A 85 8.74 1.63 -3.63
N TYR A 86 10.08 1.54 -3.71
CA TYR A 86 10.79 1.76 -4.97
C TYR A 86 10.49 0.67 -6.00
N ALA A 87 10.35 -0.58 -5.58
CA ALA A 87 9.96 -1.66 -6.47
C ALA A 87 8.54 -1.44 -7.03
N ALA A 88 7.61 -0.96 -6.19
CA ALA A 88 6.26 -0.62 -6.64
C ALA A 88 6.28 0.54 -7.65
N LEU A 89 7.11 1.55 -7.41
CA LEU A 89 7.28 2.66 -8.34
C LEU A 89 7.81 2.18 -9.69
N GLU A 90 8.80 1.29 -9.68
CA GLU A 90 9.34 0.71 -10.89
C GLU A 90 8.27 -0.06 -11.67
N GLN A 91 7.45 -0.85 -10.99
CA GLN A 91 6.32 -1.54 -11.61
C GLN A 91 5.33 -0.55 -12.21
N ALA A 92 5.01 0.52 -11.49
CA ALA A 92 4.10 1.54 -11.99
C ALA A 92 4.62 2.19 -13.28
N HIS A 93 5.91 2.50 -13.34
CA HIS A 93 6.54 3.05 -14.52
C HIS A 93 6.53 2.05 -15.69
N SER A 94 6.89 0.80 -15.44
CA SER A 94 6.89 -0.27 -16.45
C SER A 94 5.53 -0.49 -17.08
N LEU A 95 4.48 -0.38 -16.28
CA LEU A 95 3.10 -0.62 -16.73
C LEU A 95 2.42 0.68 -17.19
N ALA A 96 3.10 1.80 -17.14
CA ALA A 96 2.52 3.13 -17.43
C ALA A 96 1.26 3.38 -16.59
N ALA A 97 1.29 2.97 -15.33
CA ALA A 97 0.17 3.10 -14.43
C ALA A 97 -0.02 4.56 -14.02
N ARG A 98 -1.27 5.03 -14.04
CA ARG A 98 -1.64 6.38 -13.62
C ARG A 98 -2.37 6.39 -12.30
N LEU A 99 -2.96 5.25 -11.93
CA LEU A 99 -3.75 5.10 -10.74
C LEU A 99 -3.30 3.83 -10.01
N VAL A 100 -3.10 3.96 -8.71
CA VAL A 100 -2.75 2.83 -7.84
C VAL A 100 -3.77 2.78 -6.72
N VAL A 101 -4.39 1.62 -6.50
CA VAL A 101 -5.38 1.40 -5.44
C VAL A 101 -4.73 0.54 -4.37
N LEU A 102 -4.60 1.09 -3.17
CA LEU A 102 -3.93 0.42 -2.06
C LEU A 102 -4.86 0.27 -0.86
N LYS A 103 -4.60 -0.74 -0.05
CA LYS A 103 -5.37 -0.99 1.17
C LYS A 103 -5.02 0.07 2.21
N GLU A 104 -6.04 0.72 2.79
CA GLU A 104 -5.87 1.78 3.77
C GLU A 104 -5.20 1.29 5.06
N ASN A 105 -4.63 2.23 5.80
CA ASN A 105 -4.07 2.10 7.14
C ASN A 105 -2.69 1.47 7.27
N SER A 106 -2.18 0.74 6.28
CA SER A 106 -0.89 0.09 6.42
C SER A 106 0.26 1.10 6.37
N PRO A 107 1.43 0.81 6.98
CA PRO A 107 2.59 1.69 6.89
C PRO A 107 3.15 1.81 5.48
N SER A 108 2.82 0.88 4.59
CA SER A 108 3.21 0.94 3.17
C SER A 108 2.14 1.65 2.33
N CYS A 109 0.88 1.28 2.49
CA CYS A 109 -0.19 1.53 1.53
C CYS A 109 -1.23 2.55 1.96
N GLY A 110 -1.22 3.03 3.21
CA GLY A 110 -2.20 3.99 3.67
C GLY A 110 -2.22 5.24 2.80
N SER A 111 -3.40 5.69 2.39
CA SER A 111 -3.54 6.86 1.52
C SER A 111 -3.98 8.11 2.27
N SER A 112 -4.75 7.96 3.34
CA SER A 112 -5.25 9.07 4.17
C SER A 112 -4.98 8.87 5.64
N TRP A 113 -4.93 7.63 6.11
CA TRP A 113 -4.76 7.29 7.52
C TRP A 113 -3.72 6.20 7.69
N ILE A 114 -2.92 6.32 8.73
CA ILE A 114 -1.96 5.29 9.15
C ILE A 114 -2.06 5.10 10.66
N TYR A 115 -1.55 3.99 11.17
CA TYR A 115 -1.47 3.80 12.61
C TYR A 115 -0.40 4.72 13.22
N ASN A 116 -0.60 5.09 14.49
CA ASN A 116 0.21 6.13 15.14
C ASN A 116 1.54 5.65 15.73
N GLY A 117 1.91 4.40 15.53
CA GLY A 117 3.17 3.86 16.04
C GLY A 117 3.12 3.28 17.44
N GLU A 118 1.97 3.28 18.10
CA GLU A 118 1.83 2.80 19.48
C GLU A 118 1.33 1.35 19.57
N PHE A 119 0.95 0.75 18.46
CA PHE A 119 0.40 -0.61 18.39
C PHE A 119 -0.86 -0.82 19.24
N ALA A 120 -1.65 0.23 19.39
CA ALA A 120 -2.88 0.24 20.19
C ALA A 120 -4.13 0.55 19.37
N GLY A 121 -4.04 0.53 18.03
CA GLY A 121 -5.16 0.77 17.14
C GLY A 121 -5.45 2.24 16.86
N GLY A 122 -4.70 3.17 17.45
CA GLY A 122 -4.83 4.60 17.17
C GLY A 122 -4.33 4.96 15.79
N LYS A 123 -5.06 5.85 15.10
CA LYS A 123 -4.73 6.29 13.75
C LYS A 123 -4.50 7.78 13.69
N ILE A 124 -3.64 8.22 12.79
CA ILE A 124 -3.38 9.64 12.52
C ILE A 124 -3.51 9.89 11.03
N PRO A 125 -3.83 11.14 10.63
CA PRO A 125 -3.77 11.50 9.21
C PRO A 125 -2.35 11.33 8.69
N GLY A 126 -2.22 10.72 7.53
CA GLY A 126 -0.91 10.50 6.93
C GLY A 126 -0.98 9.44 5.85
N GLU A 127 0.17 9.20 5.23
CA GLU A 127 0.31 8.23 4.15
C GLU A 127 1.42 7.25 4.46
N GLY A 128 1.31 6.03 3.90
CA GLY A 128 2.34 5.03 4.01
C GLY A 128 3.53 5.33 3.11
N VAL A 129 4.58 4.55 3.25
CA VAL A 129 5.85 4.78 2.53
C VAL A 129 5.66 4.67 1.02
N THR A 130 4.99 3.63 0.54
CA THR A 130 4.73 3.43 -0.90
C THR A 130 3.84 4.54 -1.46
N THR A 131 2.77 4.89 -0.75
CA THR A 131 1.87 5.96 -1.17
C THR A 131 2.62 7.28 -1.30
N ALA A 132 3.45 7.63 -0.31
CA ALA A 132 4.24 8.85 -0.35
C ALA A 132 5.15 8.90 -1.56
N LEU A 133 5.87 7.81 -1.84
CA LEU A 133 6.79 7.76 -2.97
C LEU A 133 6.06 7.87 -4.31
N LEU A 134 4.97 7.15 -4.49
CA LEU A 134 4.20 7.20 -5.73
C LEU A 134 3.66 8.61 -5.98
N ARG A 135 3.12 9.25 -4.95
CA ARG A 135 2.61 10.63 -5.06
C ARG A 135 3.70 11.65 -5.39
N LEU A 136 4.90 11.48 -4.85
CA LEU A 136 6.04 12.32 -5.18
C LEU A 136 6.40 12.24 -6.67
N HIS A 137 6.09 11.13 -7.33
CA HIS A 137 6.34 10.92 -8.75
C HIS A 137 5.10 11.17 -9.63
N GLY A 138 4.07 11.83 -9.08
CA GLY A 138 2.90 12.24 -9.85
C GLY A 138 1.88 11.14 -10.13
N ILE A 139 1.96 10.02 -9.43
CA ILE A 139 1.03 8.91 -9.59
C ILE A 139 -0.10 9.05 -8.56
N GLU A 140 -1.34 8.98 -9.03
CA GLU A 140 -2.50 9.06 -8.14
C GLU A 140 -2.64 7.78 -7.33
N VAL A 141 -2.83 7.91 -6.00
CA VAL A 141 -3.05 6.79 -5.11
C VAL A 141 -4.36 7.00 -4.35
N ILE A 142 -5.23 6.00 -4.39
CA ILE A 142 -6.51 6.01 -3.68
C ILE A 142 -6.66 4.76 -2.83
N SER A 143 -7.59 4.80 -1.88
CA SER A 143 -7.94 3.64 -1.06
C SER A 143 -9.01 2.80 -1.74
N GLU A 144 -9.29 1.62 -1.18
CA GLU A 144 -10.40 0.77 -1.62
C GLU A 144 -11.75 1.49 -1.45
N GLU A 145 -11.89 2.34 -0.45
CA GLU A 145 -13.11 3.10 -0.22
C GLU A 145 -13.36 4.12 -1.34
N GLU A 146 -12.32 4.83 -1.75
CA GLU A 146 -12.41 5.78 -2.85
C GLU A 146 -12.66 5.06 -4.17
N LEU A 147 -12.09 3.88 -4.36
CA LEU A 147 -12.30 3.07 -5.55
C LEU A 147 -13.77 2.72 -5.71
N ALA A 148 -14.44 2.32 -4.63
CA ALA A 148 -15.86 1.95 -4.67
C ALA A 148 -16.72 3.08 -5.27
N ALA A 149 -16.40 4.34 -4.93
CA ALA A 149 -17.11 5.49 -5.46
C ALA A 149 -16.77 5.78 -6.92
N ARG A 150 -15.61 5.34 -7.41
CA ARG A 150 -15.11 5.64 -8.76
C ARG A 150 -15.27 4.49 -9.75
N LEU A 151 -15.74 3.33 -9.31
CA LEU A 151 -15.87 2.15 -10.18
C LEU A 151 -16.69 2.41 -11.46
N PRO A 152 -17.82 3.12 -11.41
CA PRO A 152 -18.58 3.39 -12.64
C PRO A 152 -17.77 4.13 -13.70
N GLU A 153 -16.87 5.02 -13.30
CA GLU A 153 -16.01 5.76 -14.22
C GLU A 153 -14.93 4.87 -14.82
N LEU A 154 -14.40 3.94 -14.03
CA LEU A 154 -13.30 3.08 -14.44
C LEU A 154 -13.77 1.90 -15.30
N GLU A 155 -14.97 1.42 -15.06
CA GLU A 155 -15.55 0.29 -15.80
C GLU A 155 -16.21 0.73 -17.12
N GLY A 156 -16.52 2.00 -17.21
CA GLY A 156 -17.13 2.57 -18.40
C GLY A 156 -16.14 2.70 -19.52
#